data_c1389a6f0a6eced58cb97fea243621d7
#
_entry.id   c1389a6f0a6eced58cb97fea243621d7
#
_cell.length_a   1.000
_cell.length_b   1.000
_cell.length_c   1.000
_cell.angle_alpha   90.00
_cell.angle_beta   90.00
_cell.angle_gamma   90.00
#
_symmetry.space_group_name_H-M   'P 1'
#
loop_
_entity.id
_entity.type
_entity.pdbx_description
1 polymer ?
#
loop_
_entity_poly.entity_id
_entity_poly.type
_entity_poly.pdbx_seq_one_letter_code
_entity_poly.pdbx_strand_id
1 'polypeptide(L)'
;MEVKEWSYEEYPSFDEPIDGVERIPTTGDEKGAYIFSNVEYAHVDGITLHLQIIVPRTRNTTDSDETYPCIVYVQGSAWLKQNINSKLGVLSRLAEKGYVIAVVEYRHSGIATFPA
;
A
#
# COMPACT_ATOMS: atom_id res chain seq x y z
N MET A 1 -17.02 7.75 -31.18
CA MET A 1 -17.68 8.11 -29.92
C MET A 1 -16.90 9.29 -29.37
N GLU A 2 -17.50 10.49 -29.38
CA GLU A 2 -16.87 11.69 -28.86
C GLU A 2 -16.97 11.65 -27.33
N VAL A 3 -15.83 11.71 -26.64
CA VAL A 3 -15.80 11.72 -25.17
C VAL A 3 -16.13 13.15 -24.74
N LYS A 4 -17.30 13.35 -24.14
CA LYS A 4 -17.68 14.64 -23.55
C LYS A 4 -16.77 14.93 -22.36
N GLU A 5 -16.16 16.12 -22.34
CA GLU A 5 -15.43 16.60 -21.16
C GLU A 5 -16.40 16.69 -19.98
N TRP A 6 -15.98 16.14 -18.85
CA TRP A 6 -16.80 16.06 -17.64
C TRP A 6 -16.36 17.14 -16.64
N SER A 7 -17.31 17.85 -16.05
CA SER A 7 -17.05 18.77 -14.95
C SER A 7 -17.86 18.39 -13.72
N TYR A 8 -17.33 18.67 -12.53
CA TYR A 8 -17.97 18.35 -11.26
C TYR A 8 -19.26 19.15 -11.04
N GLU A 9 -19.32 20.39 -11.57
CA GLU A 9 -20.45 21.30 -11.45
C GLU A 9 -21.67 20.84 -12.30
N GLU A 10 -21.45 20.01 -13.31
CA GLU A 10 -22.51 19.47 -14.17
C GLU A 10 -23.29 18.31 -13.51
N TYR A 11 -22.78 17.77 -12.39
CA TYR A 11 -23.45 16.69 -11.67
C TYR A 11 -24.27 17.26 -10.51
N PRO A 12 -25.60 17.13 -10.55
CA PRO A 12 -26.44 17.55 -9.45
C PRO A 12 -26.13 16.70 -8.21
N SER A 13 -25.99 17.35 -7.06
CA SER A 13 -25.91 16.63 -5.80
C SER A 13 -27.23 15.88 -5.58
N PHE A 14 -27.15 14.58 -5.28
CA PHE A 14 -28.30 13.78 -4.96
C PHE A 14 -28.51 13.78 -3.44
N ASP A 15 -29.43 14.62 -2.96
CA ASP A 15 -29.69 14.80 -1.52
C ASP A 15 -30.98 14.11 -1.04
N GLU A 16 -31.72 13.47 -1.95
CA GLU A 16 -32.96 12.78 -1.58
C GLU A 16 -32.66 11.49 -0.80
N PRO A 17 -33.39 11.21 0.28
CA PRO A 17 -33.27 9.93 0.99
C PRO A 17 -33.75 8.78 0.09
N ILE A 18 -32.93 7.77 -0.07
CA ILE A 18 -33.27 6.52 -0.75
C ILE A 18 -33.77 5.53 0.31
N ASP A 19 -34.94 4.97 0.13
CA ASP A 19 -35.51 3.99 1.06
C ASP A 19 -34.60 2.75 1.17
N GLY A 20 -34.28 2.34 2.39
CA GLY A 20 -33.39 1.21 2.68
C GLY A 20 -31.89 1.50 2.56
N VAL A 21 -31.48 2.75 2.29
CA VAL A 21 -30.07 3.16 2.27
C VAL A 21 -29.72 3.95 3.52
N GLU A 22 -28.74 3.47 4.27
CA GLU A 22 -28.14 4.21 5.39
C GLU A 22 -26.99 5.08 4.88
N ARG A 23 -27.02 6.39 5.17
CA ARG A 23 -25.90 7.29 4.90
C ARG A 23 -24.94 7.27 6.08
N ILE A 24 -23.75 6.77 5.85
CA ILE A 24 -22.67 6.79 6.86
C ILE A 24 -21.86 8.06 6.62
N PRO A 25 -21.89 9.05 7.54
CA PRO A 25 -21.09 10.27 7.40
C PRO A 25 -19.62 9.95 7.55
N THR A 26 -18.77 10.51 6.68
CA THR A 26 -17.33 10.49 6.88
C THR A 26 -16.95 11.50 7.96
N THR A 27 -16.15 11.09 8.94
CA THR A 27 -15.70 11.97 10.03
C THR A 27 -14.43 12.73 9.67
N GLY A 28 -13.75 12.30 8.61
CA GLY A 28 -12.43 12.79 8.21
C GLY A 28 -11.29 12.22 9.05
N ASP A 29 -11.60 11.33 9.98
CA ASP A 29 -10.63 10.64 10.86
C ASP A 29 -10.37 9.21 10.42
N GLU A 30 -10.84 8.84 9.24
CA GLU A 30 -10.64 7.51 8.66
C GLU A 30 -9.16 7.26 8.46
N LYS A 31 -8.70 6.23 9.15
CA LYS A 31 -7.32 5.75 9.02
C LYS A 31 -7.17 4.96 7.74
N GLY A 32 -5.98 5.01 7.18
CA GLY A 32 -5.65 4.28 5.97
C GLY A 32 -4.15 4.18 5.78
N ALA A 33 -3.76 3.53 4.70
CA ALA A 33 -2.37 3.43 4.31
C ALA A 33 -2.22 3.56 2.80
N TYR A 34 -1.10 4.10 2.35
CA TYR A 34 -0.67 4.06 0.96
C TYR A 34 0.27 2.89 0.76
N ILE A 35 0.14 2.19 -0.37
CA ILE A 35 1.01 1.07 -0.73
C ILE A 35 1.74 1.43 -2.02
N PHE A 36 3.07 1.52 -1.93
CA PHE A 36 3.96 1.63 -3.08
C PHE A 36 4.42 0.23 -3.44
N SER A 37 3.93 -0.27 -4.56
CA SER A 37 4.16 -1.65 -4.98
C SER A 37 5.38 -1.78 -5.87
N ASN A 38 6.11 -2.88 -5.70
CA ASN A 38 7.23 -3.28 -6.54
C ASN A 38 8.32 -2.20 -6.67
N VAL A 39 8.66 -1.57 -5.56
CA VAL A 39 9.77 -0.62 -5.49
C VAL A 39 11.08 -1.40 -5.60
N GLU A 40 11.82 -1.18 -6.66
CA GLU A 40 13.13 -1.82 -6.86
C GLU A 40 14.12 -1.31 -5.80
N TYR A 41 14.81 -2.24 -5.13
CA TYR A 41 15.80 -1.89 -4.12
C TYR A 41 17.16 -2.52 -4.36
N ALA A 42 17.21 -3.59 -5.13
CA ALA A 42 18.47 -4.27 -5.44
C ALA A 42 18.41 -4.99 -6.80
N HIS A 43 19.56 -5.05 -7.46
CA HIS A 43 19.77 -5.85 -8.65
C HIS A 43 21.01 -6.71 -8.42
N VAL A 44 20.83 -8.02 -8.30
CA VAL A 44 21.91 -8.97 -7.97
C VAL A 44 21.86 -10.16 -8.91
N ASP A 45 22.97 -10.46 -9.57
CA ASP A 45 23.11 -11.58 -10.50
C ASP A 45 22.05 -11.63 -11.60
N GLY A 46 21.68 -10.46 -12.14
CA GLY A 46 20.63 -10.33 -13.18
C GLY A 46 19.20 -10.41 -12.64
N ILE A 47 19.02 -10.47 -11.32
CA ILE A 47 17.71 -10.55 -10.67
C ILE A 47 17.39 -9.22 -10.01
N THR A 48 16.26 -8.63 -10.35
CA THR A 48 15.74 -7.43 -9.67
C THR A 48 14.89 -7.86 -8.47
N LEU A 49 15.16 -7.26 -7.32
CA LEU A 49 14.44 -7.49 -6.07
C LEU A 49 13.63 -6.26 -5.68
N HIS A 50 12.44 -6.49 -5.15
CA HIS A 50 11.47 -5.45 -4.87
C HIS A 50 11.08 -5.38 -3.40
N LEU A 51 10.56 -4.21 -3.04
CA LEU A 51 9.85 -3.97 -1.78
C LEU A 51 8.39 -3.66 -2.07
N GLN A 52 7.52 -4.05 -1.14
CA GLN A 52 6.24 -3.37 -0.96
C GLN A 52 6.41 -2.39 0.20
N ILE A 53 6.17 -1.11 -0.03
CA ILE A 53 6.29 -0.09 1.02
C ILE A 53 4.89 0.38 1.39
N ILE A 54 4.55 0.27 2.67
CA ILE A 54 3.26 0.70 3.20
C ILE A 54 3.52 1.87 4.14
N VAL A 55 2.89 3.00 3.88
CA VAL A 55 3.04 4.21 4.69
C VAL A 55 1.71 4.65 5.27
N PRO A 56 1.69 5.29 6.47
CA PRO A 56 0.50 5.87 7.02
C PRO A 56 -0.12 6.89 6.06
N ARG A 57 -1.45 6.88 5.94
CA ARG A 57 -2.16 7.97 5.27
C ARG A 57 -2.25 9.14 6.23
N THR A 58 -1.55 10.22 5.92
CA THR A 58 -1.68 11.49 6.62
C THR A 58 -2.61 12.41 5.84
N ARG A 59 -3.27 13.35 6.50
CA ARG A 59 -4.14 14.33 5.83
C ARG A 59 -3.39 15.22 4.84
N ASN A 60 -2.09 15.41 5.05
CA ASN A 60 -1.21 16.26 4.23
C ASN A 60 -0.06 15.43 3.66
N THR A 61 -0.34 14.59 2.65
CA THR A 61 0.67 13.69 2.06
C THR A 61 1.72 14.37 1.19
N THR A 62 1.58 15.65 0.90
CA THR A 62 2.47 16.38 -0.02
C THR A 62 3.54 17.22 0.66
N ASP A 63 3.39 17.56 1.94
CA ASP A 63 4.27 18.53 2.62
C ASP A 63 4.56 18.20 4.11
N SER A 64 4.33 16.98 4.57
CA SER A 64 4.67 16.66 5.96
C SER A 64 6.09 16.17 6.08
N ASP A 65 6.92 16.87 6.81
CA ASP A 65 8.23 16.41 7.33
C ASP A 65 8.06 15.33 8.41
N GLU A 66 6.86 14.72 8.50
CA GLU A 66 6.59 13.67 9.46
C GLU A 66 7.39 12.41 9.16
N THR A 67 8.14 11.97 10.15
CA THR A 67 8.90 10.72 10.07
C THR A 67 8.25 9.67 10.96
N TYR A 68 8.24 8.45 10.46
CA TYR A 68 7.66 7.30 11.15
C TYR A 68 8.70 6.21 11.34
N PRO A 69 8.68 5.45 12.45
CA PRO A 69 9.51 4.28 12.60
C PRO A 69 9.22 3.26 11.51
N CYS A 70 10.28 2.67 10.96
CA CYS A 70 10.16 1.69 9.89
C CYS A 70 10.29 0.26 10.45
N ILE A 71 9.37 -0.61 10.03
CA ILE A 71 9.41 -2.05 10.28
C ILE A 71 9.81 -2.74 8.97
N VAL A 72 10.92 -3.45 8.98
CA VAL A 72 11.31 -4.33 7.87
C VAL A 72 10.69 -5.70 8.10
N TYR A 73 9.81 -6.11 7.19
CA TYR A 73 9.12 -7.39 7.27
C TYR A 73 9.71 -8.38 6.26
N VAL A 74 10.34 -9.43 6.77
CA VAL A 74 10.90 -10.52 5.97
C VAL A 74 10.01 -11.75 6.14
N GLN A 75 9.30 -12.12 5.09
CA GLN A 75 8.41 -13.27 5.11
C GLN A 75 9.17 -14.59 5.06
N GLY A 76 8.90 -15.50 5.98
CA GLY A 76 9.34 -16.88 5.86
C GLY A 76 8.63 -17.60 4.71
N SER A 77 9.36 -18.37 3.90
CA SER A 77 8.83 -19.06 2.71
C SER A 77 9.31 -20.51 2.55
N ALA A 78 9.90 -21.09 3.60
CA ALA A 78 10.51 -22.43 3.53
C ALA A 78 11.51 -22.56 2.34
N TRP A 79 12.34 -21.53 2.15
CA TRP A 79 13.33 -21.39 1.06
C TRP A 79 12.73 -21.27 -0.35
N LEU A 80 11.40 -21.26 -0.46
CA LEU A 80 10.70 -21.06 -1.73
C LEU A 80 10.50 -19.57 -2.04
N LYS A 81 10.00 -19.28 -3.25
CA LYS A 81 9.66 -17.89 -3.63
C LYS A 81 8.58 -17.33 -2.70
N GLN A 82 8.83 -16.12 -2.18
CA GLN A 82 7.88 -15.42 -1.32
C GLN A 82 6.73 -14.83 -2.14
N ASN A 83 5.56 -14.69 -1.51
CA ASN A 83 4.50 -13.85 -2.00
C ASN A 83 4.45 -12.57 -1.15
N ILE A 84 5.19 -11.55 -1.56
CA ILE A 84 5.28 -10.27 -0.83
C ILE A 84 3.97 -9.48 -0.78
N ASN A 85 2.94 -9.93 -1.50
CA ASN A 85 1.60 -9.32 -1.49
C ASN A 85 0.64 -9.98 -0.49
N SER A 86 0.96 -11.16 0.03
CA SER A 86 0.02 -11.97 0.81
C SER A 86 -0.39 -11.36 2.16
N LYS A 87 0.42 -10.46 2.72
CA LYS A 87 0.19 -9.88 4.06
C LYS A 87 -0.12 -8.38 4.05
N LEU A 88 -0.28 -7.75 2.87
CA LEU A 88 -0.45 -6.30 2.76
C LEU A 88 -1.62 -5.78 3.60
N GLY A 89 -2.78 -6.46 3.58
CA GLY A 89 -3.95 -6.04 4.36
C GLY A 89 -3.73 -6.08 5.89
N VAL A 90 -2.99 -7.06 6.40
CA VAL A 90 -2.66 -7.13 7.83
C VAL A 90 -1.61 -6.08 8.19
N LEU A 91 -0.61 -5.90 7.33
CA LEU A 91 0.48 -4.96 7.57
C LEU A 91 0.02 -3.50 7.43
N SER A 92 -0.98 -3.22 6.60
CA SER A 92 -1.61 -1.89 6.51
C SER A 92 -2.17 -1.41 7.85
N ARG A 93 -2.66 -2.32 8.70
CA ARG A 93 -3.12 -1.97 10.06
C ARG A 93 -1.99 -1.47 10.97
N LEU A 94 -0.75 -1.87 10.72
CA LEU A 94 0.41 -1.32 11.42
C LEU A 94 0.74 0.07 10.90
N ALA A 95 0.61 0.30 9.59
CA ALA A 95 0.78 1.62 9.02
C ALA A 95 -0.27 2.61 9.56
N GLU A 96 -1.52 2.19 9.73
CA GLU A 96 -2.58 3.00 10.38
C GLU A 96 -2.24 3.40 11.82
N LYS A 97 -1.31 2.68 12.47
CA LYS A 97 -0.79 2.98 13.81
C LYS A 97 0.45 3.88 13.81
N GLY A 98 0.89 4.36 12.64
CA GLY A 98 2.03 5.24 12.53
C GLY A 98 3.37 4.53 12.27
N TYR A 99 3.37 3.41 11.57
CA TYR A 99 4.60 2.73 11.15
C TYR A 99 4.71 2.72 9.63
N VAL A 100 5.91 2.91 9.11
CA VAL A 100 6.23 2.55 7.72
C VAL A 100 6.61 1.08 7.70
N ILE A 101 6.09 0.31 6.75
CA ILE A 101 6.39 -1.11 6.61
C ILE A 101 7.11 -1.33 5.29
N ALA A 102 8.27 -1.97 5.31
CA ALA A 102 8.98 -2.43 4.13
C ALA A 102 8.93 -3.96 4.06
N VAL A 103 8.12 -4.50 3.15
CA VAL A 103 8.02 -5.95 2.89
C VAL A 103 9.08 -6.32 1.87
N VAL A 104 10.02 -7.18 2.24
CA VAL A 104 11.22 -7.46 1.45
C VAL A 104 11.05 -8.72 0.61
N GLU A 105 11.27 -8.60 -0.70
CA GLU A 105 11.56 -9.74 -1.56
C GLU A 105 13.04 -10.12 -1.41
N TYR A 106 13.36 -11.40 -1.34
CA TYR A 106 14.73 -11.90 -1.29
C TYR A 106 14.91 -13.10 -2.22
N ARG A 107 16.13 -13.40 -2.61
CA ARG A 107 16.45 -14.56 -3.45
C ARG A 107 16.10 -15.85 -2.71
N HIS A 108 15.31 -16.71 -3.33
CA HIS A 108 14.95 -18.03 -2.80
C HIS A 108 15.94 -19.10 -3.28
N SER A 109 15.93 -20.29 -2.67
CA SER A 109 16.91 -21.35 -2.95
C SER A 109 16.85 -21.92 -4.38
N GLY A 110 15.76 -21.67 -5.11
CA GLY A 110 15.67 -22.05 -6.54
C GLY A 110 16.52 -21.19 -7.47
N ILE A 111 17.01 -20.03 -7.01
CA ILE A 111 17.81 -19.08 -7.80
C ILE A 111 19.14 -18.71 -7.12
N ALA A 112 19.28 -18.92 -5.83
CA ALA A 112 20.49 -18.64 -5.09
C ALA A 112 20.61 -19.59 -3.91
N THR A 113 21.73 -20.33 -3.85
CA THR A 113 22.02 -21.26 -2.76
C THR A 113 22.93 -20.60 -1.71
N PHE A 114 22.83 -21.08 -0.46
CA PHE A 114 23.75 -20.61 0.59
C PHE A 114 25.23 -20.80 0.15
N PRO A 115 26.11 -19.83 0.38
CA PRO A 115 25.97 -18.62 1.21
C PRO A 115 25.62 -17.33 0.44
N ALA A 116 24.71 -17.36 -0.50
CA ALA A 116 24.37 -16.19 -1.35
C ALA A 116 23.55 -15.12 -0.61
#